data_5fa4fdb0b8ac614a9b318128667402b8
#
_entry.id   5fa4fdb0b8ac614a9b318128667402b8
#
_cell.length_a   1.000
_cell.length_b   1.000
_cell.length_c   1.000
_cell.angle_alpha   90.00
_cell.angle_beta   90.00
_cell.angle_gamma   90.00
#
_symmetry.space_group_name_H-M   'P 1'
#
loop_
_entity.id
_entity.type
_entity.pdbx_description
1 polymer ?
#
loop_
_entity_poly.entity_id
_entity_poly.type
_entity_poly.pdbx_seq_one_letter_code
_entity_poly.pdbx_strand_id
1 'polypeptide(L)'
;CDLIVEAVFENMEVKKNTFAELDKICKPECVFASNTSSLSITEIGNGLTRPMVGMHFFNPADRMKLVEVIAGVNTPVEVVDTIKKISAEIGKTAVQVNEAAGFVVNRILIPMINEAAFIKMEGVSDVAGIDAAMKLGANHPMGPLELGDFIGLDICLAIMDVLYNETGDSKYRACPLIRKMVRGGNLGVKSGKG
;
A
#
# COMPACT_ATOMS: atom_id res chain seq x y z
N CYS A 1 1.01 -21.71 15.61
CA CYS A 1 1.20 -21.54 14.18
C CYS A 1 2.64 -21.14 13.88
N ASP A 2 3.03 -21.20 12.62
CA ASP A 2 4.41 -20.93 12.17
C ASP A 2 4.55 -19.56 11.52
N LEU A 3 3.42 -18.99 11.08
CA LEU A 3 3.33 -17.68 10.46
C LEU A 3 2.05 -16.97 10.91
N ILE A 4 2.16 -15.71 11.26
CA ILE A 4 1.03 -14.77 11.42
C ILE A 4 1.14 -13.74 10.30
N VAL A 5 0.05 -13.53 9.56
CA VAL A 5 -0.09 -12.40 8.63
C VAL A 5 -1.16 -11.47 9.19
N GLU A 6 -0.75 -10.31 9.65
CA GLU A 6 -1.65 -9.29 10.20
C GLU A 6 -2.22 -8.44 9.05
N ALA A 7 -3.53 -8.21 9.09
CA ALA A 7 -4.27 -7.39 8.15
C ALA A 7 -5.36 -6.54 8.86
N VAL A 8 -5.06 -6.04 10.05
CA VAL A 8 -5.95 -5.12 10.78
C VAL A 8 -5.94 -3.72 10.16
N PHE A 9 -6.65 -2.77 10.76
CA PHE A 9 -6.70 -1.39 10.27
C PHE A 9 -5.31 -0.79 10.06
N GLU A 10 -5.16 0.03 9.01
CA GLU A 10 -3.91 0.70 8.64
C GLU A 10 -3.61 1.85 9.63
N ASN A 11 -3.24 1.46 10.85
CA ASN A 11 -2.91 2.34 11.95
C ASN A 11 -1.73 1.74 12.74
N MET A 12 -0.67 2.52 12.92
CA MET A 12 0.58 2.09 13.54
C MET A 12 0.36 1.51 14.95
N GLU A 13 -0.35 2.22 15.82
CA GLU A 13 -0.60 1.80 17.19
C GLU A 13 -1.42 0.50 17.26
N VAL A 14 -2.43 0.36 16.41
CA VAL A 14 -3.24 -0.86 16.35
C VAL A 14 -2.37 -2.05 15.95
N LYS A 15 -1.52 -1.90 14.92
CA LYS A 15 -0.61 -2.97 14.47
C LYS A 15 0.42 -3.33 15.54
N LYS A 16 1.08 -2.34 16.16
CA LYS A 16 2.04 -2.55 17.24
C LYS A 16 1.42 -3.27 18.42
N ASN A 17 0.25 -2.85 18.88
CA ASN A 17 -0.47 -3.49 19.97
C ASN A 17 -0.86 -4.94 19.61
N THR A 18 -1.36 -5.18 18.41
CA THR A 18 -1.69 -6.53 17.92
C THR A 18 -0.46 -7.46 18.01
N PHE A 19 0.69 -7.02 17.49
CA PHE A 19 1.89 -7.84 17.52
C PHE A 19 2.47 -7.98 18.93
N ALA A 20 2.37 -6.97 19.78
CA ALA A 20 2.80 -7.05 21.17
C ALA A 20 1.99 -8.11 21.98
N GLU A 21 0.70 -8.27 21.68
CA GLU A 21 -0.12 -9.33 22.27
C GLU A 21 0.27 -10.71 21.69
N LEU A 22 0.46 -10.81 20.38
CA LEU A 22 0.85 -12.04 19.72
C LEU A 22 2.25 -12.50 20.14
N ASP A 23 3.16 -11.58 20.42
CA ASP A 23 4.53 -11.89 20.86
C ASP A 23 4.57 -12.65 22.19
N LYS A 24 3.57 -12.41 23.06
CA LYS A 24 3.44 -13.09 24.37
C LYS A 24 2.93 -14.55 24.27
N ILE A 25 2.21 -14.88 23.20
CA ILE A 25 1.46 -16.15 23.11
C ILE A 25 1.96 -17.05 21.98
N CYS A 26 2.65 -16.52 20.99
CA CYS A 26 3.18 -17.30 19.88
C CYS A 26 4.51 -17.97 20.27
N LYS A 27 4.77 -19.14 19.69
CA LYS A 27 6.05 -19.83 19.87
C LYS A 27 7.22 -19.00 19.29
N PRO A 28 8.44 -19.13 19.81
CA PRO A 28 9.60 -18.31 19.40
C PRO A 28 9.90 -18.35 17.90
N GLU A 29 9.64 -19.48 17.23
CA GLU A 29 9.93 -19.69 15.81
C GLU A 29 8.83 -19.11 14.89
N CYS A 30 7.74 -18.58 15.44
CA CYS A 30 6.66 -18.01 14.65
C CYS A 30 7.14 -16.73 13.94
N VAL A 31 6.99 -16.69 12.63
CA VAL A 31 7.30 -15.49 11.82
C VAL A 31 6.11 -14.51 11.87
N PHE A 32 6.42 -13.23 12.06
CA PHE A 32 5.42 -12.16 12.01
C PHE A 32 5.52 -11.39 10.70
N ALA A 33 4.40 -11.29 10.01
CA ALA A 33 4.27 -10.55 8.77
C ALA A 33 3.12 -9.56 8.85
N SER A 34 3.29 -8.35 8.29
CA SER A 34 2.21 -7.35 8.19
C SER A 34 1.83 -7.13 6.73
N ASN A 35 0.51 -7.06 6.48
CA ASN A 35 -0.05 -6.67 5.18
C ASN A 35 -0.21 -5.14 5.07
N THR A 36 0.55 -4.35 5.81
CA THR A 36 0.52 -2.90 5.67
C THR A 36 0.82 -2.47 4.23
N SER A 37 0.15 -1.41 3.78
CA SER A 37 0.36 -0.84 2.44
C SER A 37 1.33 0.33 2.42
N SER A 38 1.64 0.92 3.59
CA SER A 38 2.41 2.17 3.65
C SER A 38 3.21 2.38 4.93
N LEU A 39 2.91 1.65 6.02
CA LEU A 39 3.55 1.85 7.32
C LEU A 39 4.90 1.13 7.38
N SER A 40 5.81 1.67 8.21
CA SER A 40 7.15 1.12 8.43
C SER A 40 7.11 -0.25 9.11
N ILE A 41 7.64 -1.26 8.45
CA ILE A 41 7.84 -2.62 8.99
C ILE A 41 8.84 -2.57 10.17
N THR A 42 9.88 -1.77 10.03
CA THR A 42 10.87 -1.54 11.10
C THR A 42 10.22 -0.98 12.35
N GLU A 43 9.31 0.01 12.21
CA GLU A 43 8.62 0.61 13.34
C GLU A 43 7.59 -0.34 13.97
N ILE A 44 6.82 -1.08 13.17
CA ILE A 44 5.88 -2.09 13.66
C ILE A 44 6.63 -3.16 14.47
N GLY A 45 7.81 -3.58 13.99
CA GLY A 45 8.64 -4.60 14.64
C GLY A 45 9.43 -4.13 15.85
N ASN A 46 9.46 -2.82 16.12
CA ASN A 46 10.25 -2.27 17.22
C ASN A 46 9.70 -2.72 18.59
N GLY A 47 10.57 -3.35 19.39
CA GLY A 47 10.23 -3.89 20.71
C GLY A 47 9.71 -5.33 20.71
N LEU A 48 9.55 -5.98 19.56
CA LEU A 48 9.20 -7.40 19.48
C LEU A 48 10.44 -8.28 19.74
N THR A 49 10.21 -9.50 20.27
CA THR A 49 11.26 -10.49 20.53
C THR A 49 11.70 -11.24 19.27
N ARG A 50 10.98 -11.06 18.17
CA ARG A 50 11.19 -11.76 16.89
C ARG A 50 11.19 -10.79 15.71
N PRO A 51 11.82 -11.18 14.57
CA PRO A 51 11.88 -10.33 13.40
C PRO A 51 10.51 -10.16 12.74
N MET A 52 10.31 -8.96 12.19
CA MET A 52 9.15 -8.56 11.43
C MET A 52 9.46 -8.50 9.95
N VAL A 53 8.50 -8.87 9.09
CA VAL A 53 8.59 -8.77 7.63
C VAL A 53 7.28 -8.18 7.08
N GLY A 54 7.34 -7.45 5.98
CA GLY A 54 6.14 -7.07 5.23
C GLY A 54 5.73 -8.18 4.26
N MET A 55 4.45 -8.48 4.19
CA MET A 55 3.84 -9.38 3.19
C MET A 55 2.63 -8.69 2.62
N HIS A 56 2.87 -7.75 1.68
CA HIS A 56 1.86 -6.85 1.15
C HIS A 56 1.14 -7.49 -0.04
N PHE A 57 -0.15 -7.77 0.16
CA PHE A 57 -1.06 -8.26 -0.87
C PHE A 57 -1.79 -7.10 -1.56
N PHE A 58 -2.27 -7.37 -2.77
CA PHE A 58 -3.07 -6.43 -3.56
C PHE A 58 -4.52 -6.88 -3.65
N ASN A 59 -5.44 -5.94 -3.56
CA ASN A 59 -6.88 -6.22 -3.59
C ASN A 59 -7.40 -6.38 -5.04
N PRO A 60 -8.16 -7.45 -5.36
CA PRO A 60 -8.56 -8.57 -4.50
C PRO A 60 -7.41 -9.59 -4.30
N ALA A 61 -7.14 -9.97 -3.04
CA ALA A 61 -5.99 -10.81 -2.71
C ALA A 61 -6.04 -12.22 -3.33
N ASP A 62 -7.23 -12.75 -3.64
CA ASP A 62 -7.43 -14.03 -4.31
C ASP A 62 -7.05 -14.00 -5.80
N ARG A 63 -7.17 -12.84 -6.45
CA ARG A 63 -6.93 -12.65 -7.90
C ARG A 63 -5.55 -12.09 -8.23
N MET A 64 -5.11 -11.09 -7.47
CA MET A 64 -3.84 -10.41 -7.72
C MET A 64 -2.68 -11.34 -7.41
N LYS A 65 -1.76 -11.49 -8.37
CA LYS A 65 -0.66 -12.47 -8.27
C LYS A 65 0.56 -11.95 -7.53
N LEU A 66 0.67 -10.65 -7.33
CA LEU A 66 1.82 -10.01 -6.68
C LEU A 66 1.72 -10.07 -5.16
N VAL A 67 2.84 -10.37 -4.51
CA VAL A 67 3.11 -10.06 -3.11
C VAL A 67 4.43 -9.30 -3.05
N GLU A 68 4.42 -8.08 -2.51
CA GLU A 68 5.65 -7.41 -2.13
C GLU A 68 6.10 -7.96 -0.78
N VAL A 69 7.35 -8.41 -0.71
CA VAL A 69 7.98 -8.91 0.52
C VAL A 69 8.95 -7.84 1.00
N ILE A 70 8.60 -7.15 2.07
CA ILE A 70 9.32 -5.96 2.53
C ILE A 70 10.25 -6.31 3.68
N ALA A 71 11.55 -6.10 3.46
CA ALA A 71 12.56 -6.21 4.50
C ALA A 71 12.70 -4.87 5.24
N GLY A 72 12.36 -4.86 6.52
CA GLY A 72 12.72 -3.77 7.44
C GLY A 72 14.20 -3.87 7.83
N VAL A 73 14.70 -2.89 8.59
CA VAL A 73 16.12 -2.80 8.98
C VAL A 73 16.61 -4.05 9.73
N ASN A 74 15.75 -4.66 10.53
CA ASN A 74 16.09 -5.81 11.36
C ASN A 74 15.52 -7.13 10.81
N THR A 75 15.04 -7.17 9.57
CA THR A 75 14.47 -8.39 8.96
C THR A 75 15.61 -9.29 8.45
N PRO A 76 15.81 -10.50 8.99
CA PRO A 76 16.82 -11.42 8.49
C PRO A 76 16.51 -11.91 7.08
N VAL A 77 17.54 -12.18 6.29
CA VAL A 77 17.42 -12.67 4.91
C VAL A 77 16.63 -13.99 4.85
N GLU A 78 16.85 -14.87 5.83
CA GLU A 78 16.18 -16.17 5.93
C GLU A 78 14.67 -16.05 6.11
N VAL A 79 14.21 -14.99 6.80
CA VAL A 79 12.78 -14.68 6.95
C VAL A 79 12.21 -14.22 5.62
N VAL A 80 12.91 -13.33 4.91
CA VAL A 80 12.52 -12.88 3.56
C VAL A 80 12.40 -14.06 2.61
N ASP A 81 13.40 -14.95 2.58
CA ASP A 81 13.40 -16.12 1.72
C ASP A 81 12.28 -17.11 2.07
N THR A 82 11.96 -17.24 3.35
CA THR A 82 10.85 -18.07 3.82
C THR A 82 9.52 -17.52 3.29
N ILE A 83 9.28 -16.20 3.42
CA ILE A 83 8.05 -15.57 2.91
C ILE A 83 7.95 -15.64 1.39
N LYS A 84 9.09 -15.53 0.67
CA LYS A 84 9.11 -15.73 -0.80
C LYS A 84 8.70 -17.14 -1.20
N LYS A 85 9.18 -18.16 -0.48
CA LYS A 85 8.79 -19.57 -0.71
C LYS A 85 7.30 -19.78 -0.44
N ILE A 86 6.80 -19.31 0.70
CA ILE A 86 5.38 -19.40 1.05
C ILE A 86 4.52 -18.68 0.00
N SER A 87 4.94 -17.50 -0.46
CA SER A 87 4.24 -16.76 -1.52
C SER A 87 4.14 -17.60 -2.81
N ALA A 88 5.21 -18.27 -3.21
CA ALA A 88 5.20 -19.13 -4.38
C ALA A 88 4.29 -20.37 -4.19
N GLU A 89 4.29 -20.99 -3.01
CA GLU A 89 3.44 -22.13 -2.68
C GLU A 89 1.94 -21.80 -2.74
N ILE A 90 1.55 -20.57 -2.40
CA ILE A 90 0.17 -20.08 -2.54
C ILE A 90 -0.14 -19.49 -3.93
N GLY A 91 0.73 -19.73 -4.92
CA GLY A 91 0.52 -19.31 -6.31
C GLY A 91 0.74 -17.82 -6.59
N LYS A 92 1.49 -17.12 -5.72
CA LYS A 92 1.85 -15.70 -5.88
C LYS A 92 3.27 -15.54 -6.40
N THR A 93 3.51 -14.41 -7.04
CA THR A 93 4.85 -13.94 -7.40
C THR A 93 5.35 -12.99 -6.33
N ALA A 94 6.39 -13.38 -5.62
CA ALA A 94 7.01 -12.52 -4.60
C ALA A 94 8.03 -11.58 -5.24
N VAL A 95 7.93 -10.29 -4.93
CA VAL A 95 8.95 -9.28 -5.25
C VAL A 95 9.52 -8.77 -3.93
N GLN A 96 10.82 -8.96 -3.75
CA GLN A 96 11.52 -8.42 -2.58
C GLN A 96 11.69 -6.92 -2.71
N VAL A 97 11.39 -6.21 -1.63
CA VAL A 97 11.48 -4.75 -1.53
C VAL A 97 12.23 -4.38 -0.24
N ASN A 98 13.19 -3.50 -0.31
CA ASN A 98 13.71 -2.85 0.89
C ASN A 98 12.71 -1.80 1.35
N GLU A 99 12.56 -1.67 2.66
CA GLU A 99 11.58 -0.76 3.25
C GLU A 99 11.76 0.67 2.73
N ALA A 100 10.69 1.22 2.20
CA ALA A 100 10.56 2.61 1.80
C ALA A 100 9.07 2.97 1.76
N ALA A 101 8.72 4.23 1.97
CA ALA A 101 7.34 4.69 1.92
C ALA A 101 6.66 4.31 0.59
N GLY A 102 5.50 3.66 0.66
CA GLY A 102 4.71 3.21 -0.48
C GLY A 102 5.29 2.04 -1.27
N PHE A 103 6.39 1.45 -0.81
CA PHE A 103 7.09 0.32 -1.45
C PHE A 103 7.36 0.57 -2.93
N VAL A 104 7.06 -0.36 -3.83
CA VAL A 104 7.24 -0.14 -5.28
C VAL A 104 5.93 0.31 -5.93
N VAL A 105 4.87 -0.46 -5.77
CA VAL A 105 3.62 -0.24 -6.52
C VAL A 105 2.97 1.08 -6.10
N ASN A 106 2.72 1.30 -4.82
CA ASN A 106 2.03 2.51 -4.36
C ASN A 106 2.88 3.77 -4.60
N ARG A 107 4.20 3.67 -4.50
CA ARG A 107 5.10 4.79 -4.77
C ARG A 107 5.08 5.27 -6.23
N ILE A 108 4.68 4.41 -7.17
CA ILE A 108 4.51 4.76 -8.59
C ILE A 108 3.04 5.09 -8.87
N LEU A 109 2.13 4.21 -8.45
CA LEU A 109 0.72 4.25 -8.82
C LEU A 109 -0.01 5.46 -8.24
N ILE A 110 0.16 5.73 -6.95
CA ILE A 110 -0.60 6.78 -6.27
C ILE A 110 -0.17 8.18 -6.74
N PRO A 111 1.12 8.52 -6.92
CA PRO A 111 1.52 9.76 -7.59
C PRO A 111 0.99 9.89 -9.02
N MET A 112 0.86 8.82 -9.79
CA MET A 112 0.24 8.86 -11.12
C MET A 112 -1.25 9.26 -11.03
N ILE A 113 -2.01 8.69 -10.09
CA ILE A 113 -3.41 9.08 -9.83
C ILE A 113 -3.47 10.55 -9.38
N ASN A 114 -2.56 10.98 -8.51
CA ASN A 114 -2.46 12.34 -8.03
C ASN A 114 -2.18 13.34 -9.16
N GLU A 115 -1.29 13.00 -10.09
CA GLU A 115 -1.01 13.82 -11.27
C GLU A 115 -2.23 13.91 -12.20
N ALA A 116 -2.95 12.81 -12.42
CA ALA A 116 -4.19 12.84 -13.18
C ALA A 116 -5.24 13.78 -12.56
N ALA A 117 -5.30 13.85 -11.23
CA ALA A 117 -6.17 14.80 -10.53
C ALA A 117 -5.71 16.26 -10.71
N PHE A 118 -4.40 16.55 -10.80
CA PHE A 118 -3.88 17.87 -11.17
C PHE A 118 -4.26 18.23 -12.60
N ILE A 119 -4.07 17.35 -13.57
CA ILE A 119 -4.48 17.53 -14.98
C ILE A 119 -5.97 17.91 -15.06
N LYS A 120 -6.83 17.21 -14.30
CA LYS A 120 -8.27 17.54 -14.20
C LYS A 120 -8.49 18.92 -13.57
N MET A 121 -7.83 19.20 -12.47
CA MET A 121 -7.98 20.48 -11.73
C MET A 121 -7.54 21.68 -12.56
N GLU A 122 -6.50 21.53 -13.36
CA GLU A 122 -5.94 22.57 -14.24
C GLU A 122 -6.73 22.74 -15.54
N GLY A 123 -7.71 21.88 -15.81
CA GLY A 123 -8.58 21.98 -16.98
C GLY A 123 -7.91 21.55 -18.29
N VAL A 124 -6.81 20.78 -18.21
CA VAL A 124 -6.12 20.25 -19.40
C VAL A 124 -7.02 19.26 -20.14
N SER A 125 -7.75 18.39 -19.42
CA SER A 125 -8.74 17.48 -20.01
C SER A 125 -9.85 17.18 -19.00
N ASP A 126 -10.94 16.58 -19.47
CA ASP A 126 -11.98 16.04 -18.62
C ASP A 126 -11.61 14.62 -18.11
N VAL A 127 -12.38 14.09 -17.16
CA VAL A 127 -12.14 12.77 -16.54
C VAL A 127 -12.07 11.66 -17.59
N ALA A 128 -13.03 11.65 -18.51
CA ALA A 128 -13.11 10.61 -19.55
C ALA A 128 -11.90 10.67 -20.51
N GLY A 129 -11.48 11.89 -20.88
CA GLY A 129 -10.33 12.11 -21.74
C GLY A 129 -9.00 11.69 -21.09
N ILE A 130 -8.81 11.99 -19.80
CA ILE A 130 -7.61 11.57 -19.05
C ILE A 130 -7.52 10.04 -19.00
N ASP A 131 -8.61 9.38 -18.62
CA ASP A 131 -8.63 7.92 -18.51
C ASP A 131 -8.49 7.23 -19.89
N ALA A 132 -9.14 7.76 -20.93
CA ALA A 132 -8.98 7.26 -22.28
C ALA A 132 -7.54 7.41 -22.80
N ALA A 133 -6.90 8.57 -22.54
CA ALA A 133 -5.52 8.80 -22.95
C ALA A 133 -4.56 7.77 -22.34
N MET A 134 -4.70 7.45 -21.04
CA MET A 134 -3.86 6.46 -20.37
C MET A 134 -4.16 5.02 -20.80
N LYS A 135 -5.44 4.69 -21.03
CA LYS A 135 -5.81 3.37 -21.55
C LYS A 135 -5.31 3.13 -22.97
N LEU A 136 -5.46 4.11 -23.85
CA LEU A 136 -5.15 3.95 -25.28
C LEU A 136 -3.72 4.34 -25.64
N GLY A 137 -3.16 5.35 -24.98
CA GLY A 137 -1.81 5.85 -25.25
C GLY A 137 -0.72 5.12 -24.47
N ALA A 138 -1.01 4.66 -23.25
CA ALA A 138 -0.05 3.97 -22.39
C ALA A 138 -0.40 2.48 -22.14
N ASN A 139 -1.47 1.96 -22.76
CA ASN A 139 -1.95 0.59 -22.62
C ASN A 139 -2.26 0.20 -21.17
N HIS A 140 -2.76 1.13 -20.37
CA HIS A 140 -3.21 0.82 -19.00
C HIS A 140 -4.54 0.06 -19.04
N PRO A 141 -4.72 -0.97 -18.19
CA PRO A 141 -5.97 -1.74 -18.16
C PRO A 141 -7.15 -0.90 -17.62
N MET A 142 -6.86 0.13 -16.82
CA MET A 142 -7.80 1.05 -16.20
C MET A 142 -7.20 2.46 -16.24
N GLY A 143 -8.02 3.49 -16.45
CA GLY A 143 -7.57 4.87 -16.38
C GLY A 143 -7.20 5.28 -14.94
N PRO A 144 -6.35 6.28 -14.76
CA PRO A 144 -5.86 6.65 -13.43
C PRO A 144 -6.96 7.19 -12.51
N LEU A 145 -7.95 7.93 -13.03
CA LEU A 145 -9.04 8.46 -12.21
C LEU A 145 -10.07 7.36 -11.88
N GLU A 146 -10.40 6.50 -12.84
CA GLU A 146 -11.19 5.28 -12.61
C GLU A 146 -10.53 4.38 -11.55
N LEU A 147 -9.20 4.21 -11.60
CA LEU A 147 -8.46 3.45 -10.61
C LEU A 147 -8.45 4.13 -9.23
N GLY A 148 -8.34 5.45 -9.19
CA GLY A 148 -8.46 6.24 -7.96
C GLY A 148 -9.81 6.04 -7.28
N ASP A 149 -10.90 6.04 -8.05
CA ASP A 149 -12.25 5.77 -7.56
C ASP A 149 -12.42 4.31 -7.08
N PHE A 150 -11.78 3.36 -7.77
CA PHE A 150 -11.81 1.95 -7.38
C PHE A 150 -11.05 1.68 -6.08
N ILE A 151 -9.87 2.27 -5.89
CA ILE A 151 -9.08 2.18 -4.65
C ILE A 151 -9.79 2.92 -3.51
N GLY A 152 -10.33 4.06 -3.79
CA GLY A 152 -10.88 5.04 -2.87
C GLY A 152 -9.96 6.25 -2.69
N LEU A 153 -10.52 7.45 -2.92
CA LEU A 153 -9.76 8.70 -2.88
C LEU A 153 -9.20 9.01 -1.49
N ASP A 154 -9.85 8.55 -0.42
CA ASP A 154 -9.35 8.66 0.96
C ASP A 154 -8.08 7.80 1.17
N ILE A 155 -8.04 6.60 0.59
CA ILE A 155 -6.87 5.72 0.63
C ILE A 155 -5.74 6.35 -0.19
N CYS A 156 -6.03 6.84 -1.39
CA CYS A 156 -5.05 7.56 -2.22
C CYS A 156 -4.48 8.76 -1.48
N LEU A 157 -5.33 9.56 -0.82
CA LEU A 157 -4.90 10.70 -0.02
C LEU A 157 -4.01 10.29 1.15
N ALA A 158 -4.40 9.26 1.90
CA ALA A 158 -3.63 8.78 3.04
C ALA A 158 -2.23 8.32 2.61
N ILE A 159 -2.12 7.59 1.49
CA ILE A 159 -0.82 7.15 0.96
C ILE A 159 0.02 8.35 0.49
N MET A 160 -0.57 9.35 -0.18
CA MET A 160 0.15 10.57 -0.55
C MET A 160 0.67 11.31 0.68
N ASP A 161 -0.11 11.39 1.75
CA ASP A 161 0.30 12.05 2.99
C ASP A 161 1.44 11.26 3.67
N VAL A 162 1.41 9.93 3.67
CA VAL A 162 2.55 9.10 4.13
C VAL A 162 3.80 9.37 3.29
N LEU A 163 3.70 9.32 1.96
CA LEU A 163 4.83 9.57 1.05
C LEU A 163 5.44 10.96 1.29
N TYR A 164 4.59 11.98 1.47
CA TYR A 164 5.03 13.34 1.73
C TYR A 164 5.71 13.49 3.10
N ASN A 165 5.11 12.94 4.15
CA ASN A 165 5.62 13.05 5.52
C ASN A 165 6.96 12.32 5.68
N GLU A 166 7.10 11.13 5.09
CA GLU A 166 8.32 10.33 5.16
C GLU A 166 9.49 10.92 4.34
N THR A 167 9.19 11.60 3.23
CA THR A 167 10.24 12.08 2.33
C THR A 167 10.49 13.58 2.42
N GLY A 168 9.51 14.38 2.84
CA GLY A 168 9.53 15.84 2.78
C GLY A 168 9.54 16.39 1.34
N ASP A 169 9.39 15.55 0.32
CA ASP A 169 9.50 15.94 -1.08
C ASP A 169 8.15 16.43 -1.61
N SER A 170 8.11 17.67 -2.09
CA SER A 170 6.90 18.31 -2.60
C SER A 170 6.24 17.61 -3.77
N LYS A 171 6.95 16.72 -4.49
CA LYS A 171 6.37 15.89 -5.56
C LYS A 171 5.28 14.95 -5.06
N TYR A 172 5.26 14.64 -3.76
CA TYR A 172 4.23 13.82 -3.13
C TYR A 172 3.11 14.64 -2.48
N ARG A 173 3.08 15.96 -2.70
CA ARG A 173 1.98 16.81 -2.23
C ARG A 173 0.66 16.38 -2.87
N ALA A 174 -0.32 16.02 -2.04
CA ALA A 174 -1.62 15.62 -2.53
C ALA A 174 -2.34 16.77 -3.27
N CYS A 175 -2.95 16.46 -4.41
CA CYS A 175 -3.74 17.40 -5.19
C CYS A 175 -4.89 18.00 -4.34
N PRO A 176 -5.07 19.34 -4.35
CA PRO A 176 -6.17 19.98 -3.62
C PRO A 176 -7.55 19.44 -4.01
N LEU A 177 -7.73 19.00 -5.26
CA LEU A 177 -8.98 18.39 -5.71
C LEU A 177 -9.28 17.11 -4.93
N ILE A 178 -8.31 16.18 -4.80
CA ILE A 178 -8.48 14.94 -4.01
C ILE A 178 -8.86 15.29 -2.56
N ARG A 179 -8.17 16.25 -1.93
CA ARG A 179 -8.51 16.66 -0.56
C ARG A 179 -9.94 17.21 -0.44
N LYS A 180 -10.40 17.98 -1.43
CA LYS A 180 -11.79 18.49 -1.46
C LYS A 180 -12.80 17.35 -1.62
N MET A 181 -12.53 16.40 -2.52
CA MET A 181 -13.38 15.23 -2.75
C MET A 181 -13.54 14.41 -1.47
N VAL A 182 -12.43 14.09 -0.81
CA VAL A 182 -12.43 13.34 0.45
C VAL A 182 -13.19 14.05 1.56
N ARG A 183 -12.97 15.37 1.74
CA ARG A 183 -13.71 16.19 2.72
C ARG A 183 -15.22 16.25 2.43
N GLY A 184 -15.60 16.17 1.16
CA GLY A 184 -16.99 16.12 0.72
C GLY A 184 -17.64 14.73 0.78
N GLY A 185 -16.91 13.68 1.24
CA GLY A 185 -17.39 12.30 1.27
C GLY A 185 -17.46 11.63 -0.11
N ASN A 186 -16.90 12.26 -1.13
CA ASN A 186 -16.80 11.70 -2.49
C ASN A 186 -15.55 10.82 -2.57
N LEU A 187 -15.70 9.53 -2.27
CA LEU A 187 -14.58 8.62 -2.06
C LEU A 187 -14.38 7.62 -3.21
N GLY A 188 -15.13 7.76 -4.29
CA GLY A 188 -15.16 6.83 -5.41
C GLY A 188 -16.26 5.79 -5.29
N VAL A 189 -16.02 4.59 -5.82
CA VAL A 189 -17.00 3.50 -5.93
C VAL A 189 -17.69 3.20 -4.60
N LYS A 190 -16.94 3.15 -3.50
CA LYS A 190 -17.47 2.81 -2.17
C LYS A 190 -18.49 3.81 -1.61
N SER A 191 -18.47 5.06 -2.09
CA SER A 191 -19.44 6.09 -1.71
C SER A 191 -20.47 6.36 -2.81
N GLY A 192 -20.37 5.68 -3.96
CA GLY A 192 -21.20 5.90 -5.14
C GLY A 192 -20.91 7.22 -5.85
N LYS A 193 -19.85 7.93 -5.46
CA LYS A 193 -19.46 9.21 -6.03
C LYS A 193 -17.95 9.44 -5.86
N GLY A 194 -17.29 9.81 -6.96
CA GLY A 194 -15.88 10.14 -7.04
C GLY A 194 -15.58 11.20 -8.09
#